data_3ff2aa29ffb7fd3d4e4df52177b0c457
#
_entry.id   3ff2aa29ffb7fd3d4e4df52177b0c457
#
_cell.length_a   1.000
_cell.length_b   1.000
_cell.length_c   1.000
_cell.angle_alpha   90.00
_cell.angle_beta   90.00
_cell.angle_gamma   90.00
#
_symmetry.space_group_name_H-M   'P 1'
#
loop_
_entity.id
_entity.type
_entity.pdbx_description
1 polymer ?
#
loop_
_entity_poly.entity_id
_entity_poly.type
_entity_poly.pdbx_seq_one_letter_code
_entity_poly.pdbx_strand_id
1 'polypeptide(L)'
;LADANLADANLADVNLARAYLADANLDGANLADANLAGANLAGANLARAYLAGANLAGANLADANLAGANLAGANLADANLAGERPIFQIGPIGSRSAYLVAYMTDKGVILKTGCFTGSVKEFETKLQAEHGDNKHAQEYRAALRLIKVHAELWTPKGTEK
;
A
#
# COMPACT_ATOMS: atom_id res chain seq x y z
N LEU A 1 -22.02 -6.58 2.08
CA LEU A 1 -20.81 -7.37 2.52
C LEU A 1 -20.02 -6.63 3.62
N ALA A 2 -20.59 -5.54 4.18
CA ALA A 2 -20.00 -4.94 5.38
C ALA A 2 -19.88 -6.00 6.48
N ASP A 3 -18.79 -5.92 7.28
CA ASP A 3 -18.44 -6.85 8.35
C ASP A 3 -18.32 -8.33 7.92
N ALA A 4 -18.30 -8.62 6.61
CA ALA A 4 -18.20 -10.00 6.14
C ALA A 4 -16.81 -10.60 6.44
N ASN A 5 -16.78 -11.88 6.83
CA ASN A 5 -15.52 -12.61 6.91
C ASN A 5 -15.22 -13.28 5.55
N LEU A 6 -14.26 -12.73 4.83
CA LEU A 6 -13.77 -13.17 3.53
C LEU A 6 -12.25 -13.48 3.60
N ALA A 7 -11.76 -13.81 4.80
CA ALA A 7 -10.34 -14.15 4.97
C ALA A 7 -9.98 -15.35 4.08
N ASP A 8 -8.83 -15.26 3.41
CA ASP A 8 -8.29 -16.23 2.47
C ASP A 8 -9.22 -16.59 1.28
N ALA A 9 -10.31 -15.82 1.06
CA ALA A 9 -11.23 -16.06 -0.06
C ALA A 9 -10.54 -15.83 -1.41
N ASN A 10 -10.90 -16.66 -2.40
CA ASN A 10 -10.50 -16.42 -3.78
C ASN A 10 -11.54 -15.52 -4.48
N LEU A 11 -11.17 -14.26 -4.68
CA LEU A 11 -11.96 -13.22 -5.32
C LEU A 11 -11.21 -12.62 -6.53
N ALA A 12 -10.30 -13.40 -7.14
CA ALA A 12 -9.59 -12.97 -8.33
C ALA A 12 -10.59 -12.70 -9.49
N ASP A 13 -10.31 -11.67 -10.28
CA ASP A 13 -11.11 -11.22 -11.42
C ASP A 13 -12.57 -10.84 -11.11
N VAL A 14 -12.98 -10.83 -9.84
CA VAL A 14 -14.37 -10.56 -9.45
C VAL A 14 -14.72 -9.07 -9.64
N ASN A 15 -15.93 -8.80 -10.10
CA ASN A 15 -16.45 -7.44 -10.13
C ASN A 15 -17.11 -7.06 -8.80
N LEU A 16 -16.41 -6.27 -8.00
CA LEU A 16 -16.86 -5.69 -6.74
C LEU A 16 -16.96 -4.15 -6.82
N ALA A 17 -17.13 -3.62 -8.04
CA ALA A 17 -17.25 -2.17 -8.22
C ALA A 17 -18.41 -1.62 -7.37
N ARG A 18 -18.12 -0.56 -6.58
CA ARG A 18 -19.05 0.09 -5.66
C ARG A 18 -19.60 -0.83 -4.54
N ALA A 19 -18.97 -1.97 -4.29
CA ALA A 19 -19.38 -2.86 -3.21
C ALA A 19 -19.22 -2.21 -1.83
N TYR A 20 -20.11 -2.54 -0.89
CA TYR A 20 -19.98 -2.15 0.51
C TYR A 20 -19.23 -3.25 1.27
N LEU A 21 -17.95 -2.99 1.57
CA LEU A 21 -17.01 -3.88 2.24
C LEU A 21 -16.38 -3.22 3.47
N ALA A 22 -17.06 -2.19 4.02
CA ALA A 22 -16.58 -1.53 5.23
C ALA A 22 -16.43 -2.56 6.35
N ASP A 23 -15.32 -2.47 7.10
CA ASP A 23 -14.95 -3.33 8.23
C ASP A 23 -14.88 -4.84 7.88
N ALA A 24 -14.93 -5.21 6.60
CA ALA A 24 -14.82 -6.61 6.18
C ALA A 24 -13.43 -7.18 6.47
N ASN A 25 -13.37 -8.44 6.87
CA ASN A 25 -12.12 -9.18 6.98
C ASN A 25 -11.76 -9.84 5.64
N LEU A 26 -10.76 -9.29 4.97
CA LEU A 26 -10.18 -9.76 3.70
C LEU A 26 -8.70 -10.16 3.88
N ASP A 27 -8.29 -10.52 5.12
CA ASP A 27 -6.93 -10.95 5.40
C ASP A 27 -6.52 -12.13 4.52
N GLY A 28 -5.42 -12.02 3.79
CA GLY A 28 -4.93 -13.04 2.89
C GLY A 28 -5.78 -13.29 1.63
N ALA A 29 -6.89 -12.59 1.43
CA ALA A 29 -7.77 -12.81 0.28
C ALA A 29 -7.04 -12.57 -1.05
N ASN A 30 -7.35 -13.38 -2.05
CA ASN A 30 -6.89 -13.18 -3.41
C ASN A 30 -7.87 -12.28 -4.17
N LEU A 31 -7.47 -11.05 -4.42
CA LEU A 31 -8.20 -10.01 -5.17
C LEU A 31 -7.42 -9.59 -6.42
N ALA A 32 -6.55 -10.46 -6.94
CA ALA A 32 -5.79 -10.18 -8.14
C ALA A 32 -6.74 -9.84 -9.31
N ASP A 33 -6.43 -8.75 -10.02
CA ASP A 33 -7.20 -8.24 -11.16
C ASP A 33 -8.69 -7.94 -10.87
N ALA A 34 -9.11 -7.95 -9.60
CA ALA A 34 -10.49 -7.62 -9.21
C ALA A 34 -10.84 -6.16 -9.50
N ASN A 35 -12.08 -5.92 -9.90
CA ASN A 35 -12.60 -4.57 -10.05
C ASN A 35 -13.26 -4.11 -8.73
N LEU A 36 -12.59 -3.23 -8.01
CA LEU A 36 -13.03 -2.60 -6.76
C LEU A 36 -13.28 -1.09 -6.93
N ALA A 37 -13.46 -0.62 -8.17
CA ALA A 37 -13.66 0.80 -8.45
C ALA A 37 -14.83 1.38 -7.65
N GLY A 38 -14.57 2.44 -6.89
CA GLY A 38 -15.56 3.10 -6.03
C GLY A 38 -16.07 2.24 -4.87
N ALA A 39 -15.47 1.10 -4.55
CA ALA A 39 -15.88 0.28 -3.42
C ALA A 39 -15.63 1.00 -2.08
N ASN A 40 -16.49 0.77 -1.10
CA ASN A 40 -16.28 1.20 0.27
C ASN A 40 -15.56 0.09 1.06
N LEU A 41 -14.29 0.27 1.32
CA LEU A 41 -13.40 -0.61 2.08
C LEU A 41 -12.92 0.07 3.39
N ALA A 42 -13.64 1.10 3.86
CA ALA A 42 -13.25 1.80 5.08
C ALA A 42 -13.16 0.82 6.25
N GLY A 43 -12.05 0.88 7.00
CA GLY A 43 -11.79 -0.01 8.13
C GLY A 43 -11.52 -1.49 7.77
N ALA A 44 -11.61 -1.88 6.51
CA ALA A 44 -11.43 -3.28 6.11
C ALA A 44 -10.04 -3.82 6.45
N ASN A 45 -9.97 -5.07 6.88
CA ASN A 45 -8.71 -5.77 7.06
C ASN A 45 -8.28 -6.43 5.74
N LEU A 46 -7.37 -5.81 5.02
CA LEU A 46 -6.74 -6.29 3.79
C LEU A 46 -5.29 -6.77 4.04
N ALA A 47 -4.95 -7.11 5.28
CA ALA A 47 -3.61 -7.59 5.58
C ALA A 47 -3.27 -8.80 4.70
N ARG A 48 -2.06 -8.81 4.14
CA ARG A 48 -1.56 -9.90 3.27
C ARG A 48 -2.38 -10.18 2.00
N ALA A 49 -3.43 -9.39 1.71
CA ALA A 49 -4.26 -9.60 0.53
C ALA A 49 -3.45 -9.45 -0.79
N TYR A 50 -3.82 -10.24 -1.79
CA TYR A 50 -3.25 -10.17 -3.14
C TYR A 50 -4.12 -9.24 -3.99
N LEU A 51 -3.67 -8.00 -4.17
CA LEU A 51 -4.36 -6.94 -4.95
C LEU A 51 -3.60 -6.60 -6.24
N ALA A 52 -2.73 -7.51 -6.71
CA ALA A 52 -1.98 -7.27 -7.94
C ALA A 52 -2.93 -7.03 -9.12
N GLY A 53 -2.72 -5.92 -9.86
CA GLY A 53 -3.57 -5.55 -10.99
C GLY A 53 -4.98 -5.06 -10.64
N ALA A 54 -5.40 -5.10 -9.37
CA ALA A 54 -6.75 -4.70 -8.97
C ALA A 54 -7.06 -3.23 -9.29
N ASN A 55 -8.29 -2.97 -9.73
CA ASN A 55 -8.78 -1.61 -9.95
C ASN A 55 -9.46 -1.08 -8.69
N LEU A 56 -8.77 -0.21 -7.97
CA LEU A 56 -9.23 0.49 -6.75
C LEU A 56 -9.54 1.97 -7.01
N ALA A 57 -9.73 2.37 -8.28
CA ALA A 57 -9.98 3.76 -8.63
C ALA A 57 -11.20 4.31 -7.87
N GLY A 58 -11.02 5.42 -7.15
CA GLY A 58 -12.06 6.06 -6.34
C GLY A 58 -12.57 5.24 -5.16
N ALA A 59 -11.92 4.12 -4.80
CA ALA A 59 -12.30 3.32 -3.64
C ALA A 59 -12.06 4.10 -2.33
N ASN A 60 -12.92 3.88 -1.35
CA ASN A 60 -12.70 4.38 0.00
C ASN A 60 -11.96 3.32 0.83
N LEU A 61 -10.69 3.57 1.12
CA LEU A 61 -9.79 2.76 1.92
C LEU A 61 -9.42 3.44 3.25
N ALA A 62 -10.22 4.41 3.68
CA ALA A 62 -9.97 5.11 4.94
C ALA A 62 -9.85 4.10 6.09
N ASP A 63 -8.77 4.19 6.88
CA ASP A 63 -8.46 3.31 8.00
C ASP A 63 -8.32 1.81 7.67
N ALA A 64 -8.27 1.43 6.39
CA ALA A 64 -8.07 0.04 5.99
C ALA A 64 -6.66 -0.47 6.36
N ASN A 65 -6.60 -1.70 6.87
CA ASN A 65 -5.33 -2.37 7.16
C ASN A 65 -4.79 -3.07 5.90
N LEU A 66 -3.80 -2.50 5.25
CA LEU A 66 -3.14 -3.06 4.07
C LEU A 66 -1.73 -3.64 4.40
N ALA A 67 -1.48 -3.98 5.66
CA ALA A 67 -0.17 -4.50 6.09
C ALA A 67 0.20 -5.78 5.32
N GLY A 68 1.29 -5.73 4.58
CA GLY A 68 1.76 -6.87 3.79
C GLY A 68 0.96 -7.16 2.52
N ALA A 69 -0.05 -6.37 2.16
CA ALA A 69 -0.79 -6.54 0.91
C ALA A 69 0.12 -6.37 -0.31
N ASN A 70 -0.14 -7.14 -1.36
CA ASN A 70 0.52 -6.99 -2.65
C ASN A 70 -0.32 -6.10 -3.57
N LEU A 71 0.10 -4.87 -3.77
CA LEU A 71 -0.55 -3.86 -4.63
C LEU A 71 0.18 -3.67 -5.98
N ALA A 72 0.98 -4.64 -6.43
CA ALA A 72 1.72 -4.52 -7.67
C ALA A 72 0.79 -4.27 -8.86
N GLY A 73 0.95 -3.14 -9.55
CA GLY A 73 0.11 -2.78 -10.70
C GLY A 73 -1.34 -2.39 -10.37
N ALA A 74 -1.73 -2.33 -9.10
CA ALA A 74 -3.06 -1.88 -8.72
C ALA A 74 -3.29 -0.40 -9.09
N ASN A 75 -4.48 -0.09 -9.58
CA ASN A 75 -4.90 1.28 -9.86
C ASN A 75 -5.57 1.89 -8.63
N LEU A 76 -4.92 2.86 -8.00
CA LEU A 76 -5.40 3.60 -6.83
C LEU A 76 -5.77 5.07 -7.16
N ALA A 77 -6.02 5.39 -8.44
CA ALA A 77 -6.38 6.74 -8.84
C ALA A 77 -7.60 7.22 -8.06
N ASP A 78 -7.50 8.41 -7.45
CA ASP A 78 -8.56 9.04 -6.65
C ASP A 78 -9.07 8.19 -5.46
N ALA A 79 -8.37 7.13 -5.07
CA ALA A 79 -8.72 6.36 -3.89
C ALA A 79 -8.53 7.20 -2.61
N ASN A 80 -9.49 7.10 -1.68
CA ASN A 80 -9.36 7.71 -0.37
C ASN A 80 -8.52 6.79 0.53
N LEU A 81 -7.32 7.22 0.87
CA LEU A 81 -6.39 6.54 1.76
C LEU A 81 -6.23 7.28 3.10
N ALA A 82 -7.21 8.11 3.47
CA ALA A 82 -7.18 8.83 4.75
C ALA A 82 -7.19 7.84 5.92
N GLY A 83 -6.54 8.22 7.03
CA GLY A 83 -6.48 7.40 8.23
C GLY A 83 -5.07 7.22 8.76
N GLU A 84 -4.91 6.32 9.75
CA GLU A 84 -3.65 6.13 10.47
C GLU A 84 -2.56 5.42 9.63
N ARG A 85 -2.89 4.92 8.41
CA ARG A 85 -1.94 4.12 7.60
C ARG A 85 -2.07 4.40 6.11
N PRO A 86 -1.93 5.64 5.66
CA PRO A 86 -1.92 5.92 4.23
C PRO A 86 -0.77 5.17 3.54
N ILE A 87 -1.01 4.73 2.31
CA ILE A 87 -0.05 3.97 1.50
C ILE A 87 0.40 4.82 0.33
N PHE A 88 1.68 4.76 0.03
CA PHE A 88 2.26 5.34 -1.16
C PHE A 88 3.12 4.30 -1.89
N GLN A 89 2.91 4.15 -3.18
CA GLN A 89 3.60 3.15 -3.99
C GLN A 89 4.28 3.79 -5.20
N ILE A 90 5.52 3.40 -5.45
CA ILE A 90 6.31 3.84 -6.60
C ILE A 90 6.89 2.61 -7.30
N GLY A 91 6.88 2.63 -8.60
CA GLY A 91 7.58 1.60 -9.37
C GLY A 91 6.84 1.15 -10.62
N PRO A 92 7.40 0.15 -11.30
CA PRO A 92 8.59 -0.63 -10.91
C PRO A 92 9.89 0.16 -10.97
N ILE A 93 10.74 0.04 -9.94
CA ILE A 93 12.03 0.74 -9.83
C ILE A 93 13.15 -0.18 -9.35
N GLY A 94 14.38 0.31 -9.48
CA GLY A 94 15.57 -0.34 -8.94
C GLY A 94 16.01 -1.59 -9.68
N SER A 95 16.95 -2.31 -9.09
CA SER A 95 17.62 -3.45 -9.71
C SER A 95 16.72 -4.66 -10.00
N ARG A 96 15.61 -4.77 -9.29
CA ARG A 96 14.65 -5.88 -9.40
C ARG A 96 13.36 -5.49 -10.12
N SER A 97 13.26 -4.26 -10.63
CA SER A 97 12.03 -3.71 -11.22
C SER A 97 10.79 -3.98 -10.34
N ALA A 98 10.95 -3.82 -9.03
CA ALA A 98 9.90 -4.06 -8.04
C ALA A 98 9.26 -2.75 -7.60
N TYR A 99 8.05 -2.86 -7.04
CA TYR A 99 7.42 -1.71 -6.41
C TYR A 99 8.04 -1.41 -5.04
N LEU A 100 8.24 -0.13 -4.75
CA LEU A 100 8.57 0.38 -3.43
C LEU A 100 7.28 0.90 -2.81
N VAL A 101 6.83 0.23 -1.76
CA VAL A 101 5.61 0.59 -1.03
C VAL A 101 5.98 1.24 0.28
N ALA A 102 5.42 2.40 0.57
CA ALA A 102 5.58 3.11 1.82
C ALA A 102 4.26 3.10 2.60
N TYR A 103 4.31 2.68 3.85
CA TYR A 103 3.20 2.73 4.78
C TYR A 103 3.44 3.86 5.77
N MET A 104 2.52 4.83 5.84
CA MET A 104 2.55 5.91 6.81
C MET A 104 1.92 5.40 8.11
N THR A 105 2.69 5.28 9.16
CA THR A 105 2.22 4.77 10.46
C THR A 105 2.42 5.81 11.55
N ASP A 106 1.78 5.64 12.69
CA ASP A 106 1.98 6.42 13.92
C ASP A 106 3.45 6.40 14.41
N LYS A 107 4.20 5.37 14.02
CA LYS A 107 5.63 5.19 14.35
C LYS A 107 6.58 5.65 13.25
N GLY A 108 6.05 6.25 12.19
CA GLY A 108 6.80 6.72 11.03
C GLY A 108 6.57 5.88 9.78
N VAL A 109 7.41 6.09 8.77
CA VAL A 109 7.29 5.42 7.47
C VAL A 109 7.92 4.04 7.51
N ILE A 110 7.17 3.03 7.15
CA ILE A 110 7.67 1.66 6.91
C ILE A 110 7.72 1.43 5.40
N LEU A 111 8.85 0.96 4.91
CA LEU A 111 9.09 0.64 3.50
C LEU A 111 9.05 -0.87 3.26
N LYS A 112 8.46 -1.26 2.13
CA LYS A 112 8.49 -2.64 1.63
C LYS A 112 8.86 -2.66 0.15
N THR A 113 9.83 -3.49 -0.23
CA THR A 113 10.16 -3.79 -1.63
C THR A 113 10.84 -5.15 -1.73
N GLY A 114 10.33 -6.02 -2.55
CA GLY A 114 10.85 -7.39 -2.64
C GLY A 114 10.89 -8.07 -1.26
N CYS A 115 12.08 -8.49 -0.83
CA CYS A 115 12.29 -9.15 0.47
C CYS A 115 12.56 -8.18 1.63
N PHE A 116 12.65 -6.87 1.36
CA PHE A 116 12.91 -5.86 2.39
C PHE A 116 11.61 -5.38 3.02
N THR A 117 11.62 -5.28 4.33
CA THR A 117 10.63 -4.52 5.12
C THR A 117 11.37 -3.84 6.27
N GLY A 118 11.17 -2.53 6.46
CA GLY A 118 11.85 -1.78 7.52
C GLY A 118 11.62 -0.28 7.40
N SER A 119 12.26 0.47 8.30
CA SER A 119 12.24 1.93 8.31
C SER A 119 13.00 2.54 7.12
N VAL A 120 12.77 3.81 6.87
CA VAL A 120 13.53 4.59 5.85
C VAL A 120 15.03 4.52 6.12
N LYS A 121 15.44 4.64 7.38
CA LYS A 121 16.87 4.61 7.77
C LYS A 121 17.51 3.25 7.49
N GLU A 122 16.85 2.17 7.82
CA GLU A 122 17.31 0.81 7.54
C GLU A 122 17.42 0.57 6.03
N PHE A 123 16.46 1.08 5.27
CA PHE A 123 16.47 0.99 3.81
C PHE A 123 17.63 1.78 3.21
N GLU A 124 17.88 3.02 3.64
CA GLU A 124 19.00 3.85 3.18
C GLU A 124 20.35 3.17 3.48
N THR A 125 20.49 2.56 4.66
CA THR A 125 21.71 1.83 5.04
C THR A 125 21.94 0.62 4.13
N LYS A 126 20.90 -0.17 3.89
CA LYS A 126 20.97 -1.33 3.01
C LYS A 126 21.20 -0.94 1.56
N LEU A 127 20.55 0.11 1.08
CA LEU A 127 20.72 0.65 -0.26
C LEU A 127 22.17 1.07 -0.52
N GLN A 128 22.79 1.77 0.44
CA GLN A 128 24.19 2.19 0.34
C GLN A 128 25.13 0.98 0.31
N ALA A 129 24.87 -0.03 1.14
CA ALA A 129 25.69 -1.23 1.19
C ALA A 129 25.61 -2.08 -0.09
N GLU A 130 24.44 -2.21 -0.70
CA GLU A 130 24.21 -3.08 -1.85
C GLU A 130 24.47 -2.39 -3.21
N HIS A 131 24.21 -1.08 -3.31
CA HIS A 131 24.20 -0.35 -4.58
C HIS A 131 25.12 0.87 -4.61
N GLY A 132 25.62 1.35 -3.46
CA GLY A 132 26.47 2.56 -3.39
C GLY A 132 25.80 3.74 -4.09
N ASP A 133 26.40 4.22 -5.19
CA ASP A 133 25.91 5.38 -5.96
C ASP A 133 25.53 5.02 -7.41
N ASN A 134 25.28 3.74 -7.70
CA ASN A 134 24.89 3.32 -9.04
C ASN A 134 23.49 3.87 -9.44
N LYS A 135 23.08 3.64 -10.70
CA LYS A 135 21.81 4.12 -11.23
C LYS A 135 20.58 3.67 -10.42
N HIS A 136 20.60 2.45 -9.87
CA HIS A 136 19.52 1.92 -9.07
C HIS A 136 19.41 2.63 -7.71
N ALA A 137 20.57 2.93 -7.08
CA ALA A 137 20.58 3.72 -5.85
C ALA A 137 20.04 5.14 -6.08
N GLN A 138 20.38 5.76 -7.21
CA GLN A 138 19.86 7.09 -7.55
C GLN A 138 18.35 7.08 -7.73
N GLU A 139 17.80 6.07 -8.38
CA GLU A 139 16.37 5.88 -8.58
C GLU A 139 15.63 5.69 -7.25
N TYR A 140 16.12 4.81 -6.37
CA TYR A 140 15.56 4.63 -5.02
C TYR A 140 15.64 5.89 -4.17
N ARG A 141 16.74 6.63 -4.23
CA ARG A 141 16.88 7.91 -3.49
C ARG A 141 15.90 8.97 -3.99
N ALA A 142 15.60 9.00 -5.29
CA ALA A 142 14.58 9.88 -5.84
C ALA A 142 13.18 9.50 -5.31
N ALA A 143 12.87 8.22 -5.29
CA ALA A 143 11.63 7.69 -4.71
C ALA A 143 11.51 8.02 -3.22
N LEU A 144 12.59 7.87 -2.44
CA LEU A 144 12.60 8.20 -1.01
C LEU A 144 12.33 9.69 -0.74
N ARG A 145 12.85 10.60 -1.59
CA ARG A 145 12.53 12.03 -1.45
C ARG A 145 11.03 12.29 -1.61
N LEU A 146 10.42 11.66 -2.62
CA LEU A 146 8.98 11.78 -2.84
C LEU A 146 8.16 11.17 -1.70
N ILE A 147 8.56 10.00 -1.19
CA ILE A 147 7.93 9.35 -0.03
C ILE A 147 8.00 10.25 1.21
N LYS A 148 9.13 10.90 1.47
CA LYS A 148 9.27 11.82 2.61
C LYS A 148 8.31 13.01 2.51
N VAL A 149 8.20 13.63 1.34
CA VAL A 149 7.22 14.70 1.09
C VAL A 149 5.80 14.20 1.27
N HIS A 150 5.47 13.03 0.73
CA HIS A 150 4.15 12.42 0.91
C HIS A 150 3.83 12.17 2.39
N ALA A 151 4.80 11.64 3.15
CA ALA A 151 4.65 11.40 4.58
C ALA A 151 4.36 12.69 5.37
N GLU A 152 5.04 13.79 5.05
CA GLU A 152 4.81 15.10 5.67
C GLU A 152 3.38 15.61 5.44
N LEU A 153 2.79 15.29 4.29
CA LEU A 153 1.45 15.75 3.92
C LEU A 153 0.34 14.85 4.50
N TRP A 154 0.59 13.55 4.62
CA TRP A 154 -0.44 12.54 4.89
C TRP A 154 -0.27 11.77 6.20
N THR A 155 0.83 11.95 6.92
CA THR A 155 0.92 11.41 8.29
C THR A 155 -0.06 12.17 9.18
N PRO A 156 -0.94 11.49 9.91
CA PRO A 156 -1.85 12.13 10.83
C PRO A 156 -1.05 12.98 11.81
N LYS A 157 -1.26 14.29 11.80
CA LYS A 157 -0.75 15.16 12.86
C LYS A 157 -1.51 14.73 14.11
N GLY A 158 -0.80 14.21 15.10
CA GLY A 158 -1.42 13.84 16.37
C GLY A 158 -2.35 14.97 16.80
N THR A 159 -3.56 14.63 17.17
CA THR A 159 -4.51 15.57 17.75
C THR A 159 -3.81 16.22 18.93
N GLU A 160 -3.37 17.46 18.77
CA GLU A 160 -2.96 18.30 19.89
C GLU A 160 -4.15 18.31 20.87
N LYS A 161 -3.93 17.70 22.04
CA LYS A 161 -4.86 17.80 23.17
C LYS A 161 -4.65 19.11 23.88
#